data_1b5c4a9d8c62fdb1dfa75ee367f1182f
#
_entry.id   1b5c4a9d8c62fdb1dfa75ee367f1182f
#
_cell.length_a   1.000
_cell.length_b   1.000
_cell.length_c   1.000
_cell.angle_alpha   90.00
_cell.angle_beta   90.00
_cell.angle_gamma   90.00
#
_symmetry.space_group_name_H-M   'P 1'
#
loop_
_entity.id
_entity.type
_entity.pdbx_description
1 polymer ?
#
loop_
_entity_poly.entity_id
_entity_poly.type
_entity_poly.pdbx_seq_one_letter_code
_entity_poly.pdbx_strand_id
1 'polypeptide(L)'
;MRRPPVPATVLALLAALATVLLGAPTASAAPVPAASAATAAVRGGDVLYGGDGRRCTVAFNARRDGAYHGLVAGHCAGGVSTWYADAARTVPVGTTAGGGFPGDDHGVVRYTNTSLSYPGEVSLGGGAVRDITGAASPRVGQSVCHMGRVGGLRCGTVTAVNVTVNYGGGAVHGLFRSNACSEPGDAGGPAFSGTTALGVIVGGSGNCAYGGTTYYRPVIEVLAAHGLTLY
;
A
#
# COMPACT_ATOMS: atom_id res chain seq x y z
N MET A 1 -92.42 9.14 10.95
CA MET A 1 -93.66 8.91 10.17
C MET A 1 -93.33 8.90 8.67
N ARG A 2 -93.67 7.86 8.00
CA ARG A 2 -94.01 7.68 6.56
C ARG A 2 -92.93 8.06 5.52
N ARG A 3 -92.36 7.04 4.88
CA ARG A 3 -91.96 7.01 3.45
C ARG A 3 -93.23 7.18 2.57
N PRO A 4 -93.13 7.60 1.33
CA PRO A 4 -92.86 6.80 0.15
C PRO A 4 -92.26 7.64 -1.04
N PRO A 5 -92.33 7.12 -2.30
CA PRO A 5 -91.64 6.02 -2.92
C PRO A 5 -90.87 6.45 -4.21
N VAL A 6 -90.19 5.48 -4.79
CA VAL A 6 -89.45 5.53 -6.09
C VAL A 6 -90.40 5.56 -7.26
N PRO A 7 -90.02 6.09 -8.45
CA PRO A 7 -90.07 5.19 -9.59
C PRO A 7 -88.79 5.22 -10.45
N ALA A 8 -88.47 4.08 -10.96
CA ALA A 8 -87.48 3.74 -11.96
C ALA A 8 -87.85 4.31 -13.34
N THR A 9 -86.80 4.69 -14.07
CA THR A 9 -86.83 4.64 -15.54
C THR A 9 -85.44 4.27 -16.08
N VAL A 10 -85.44 3.13 -16.75
CA VAL A 10 -84.33 2.54 -17.48
C VAL A 10 -84.05 3.34 -18.74
N LEU A 11 -82.81 3.67 -19.04
CA LEU A 11 -82.42 3.89 -20.41
C LEU A 11 -80.99 3.36 -20.60
N ALA A 12 -80.87 2.30 -21.36
CA ALA A 12 -79.63 1.70 -21.78
C ALA A 12 -78.98 2.53 -22.88
N LEU A 13 -77.74 2.85 -22.70
CA LEU A 13 -76.86 3.35 -23.77
C LEU A 13 -75.62 2.50 -23.76
N LEU A 14 -75.51 1.65 -24.79
CA LEU A 14 -74.29 0.90 -25.14
C LEU A 14 -73.24 1.92 -25.72
N ALA A 15 -72.21 2.17 -24.98
CA ALA A 15 -71.01 2.85 -25.49
C ALA A 15 -69.92 1.79 -25.65
N ALA A 16 -69.53 1.53 -26.90
CA ALA A 16 -68.40 0.67 -27.24
C ALA A 16 -67.07 1.39 -26.86
N LEU A 17 -66.39 0.89 -25.85
CA LEU A 17 -65.03 1.31 -25.55
C LEU A 17 -64.06 0.53 -26.44
N ALA A 18 -63.50 1.20 -27.44
CA ALA A 18 -62.33 0.73 -28.18
C ALA A 18 -61.12 0.89 -27.29
N THR A 19 -60.59 -0.22 -26.74
CA THR A 19 -59.30 -0.24 -26.01
C THR A 19 -58.14 -0.16 -27.01
N VAL A 20 -57.54 1.01 -27.14
CA VAL A 20 -56.25 1.19 -27.83
C VAL A 20 -55.17 0.69 -26.88
N LEU A 21 -54.62 -0.49 -27.14
CA LEU A 21 -53.37 -0.95 -26.51
C LEU A 21 -52.20 -0.13 -27.06
N LEU A 22 -51.79 0.90 -26.34
CA LEU A 22 -50.49 1.53 -26.54
C LEU A 22 -49.41 0.57 -26.06
N GLY A 23 -48.73 -0.11 -26.98
CA GLY A 23 -47.51 -0.87 -26.71
C GLY A 23 -46.40 0.09 -26.25
N ALA A 24 -46.04 0.04 -24.95
CA ALA A 24 -44.89 0.73 -24.46
C ALA A 24 -43.61 0.12 -25.07
N PRO A 25 -42.68 0.92 -25.63
CA PRO A 25 -41.41 0.38 -26.09
C PRO A 25 -40.63 -0.17 -24.89
N THR A 26 -40.32 -1.46 -24.92
CA THR A 26 -39.38 -2.07 -23.99
C THR A 26 -37.99 -1.49 -24.27
N ALA A 27 -37.52 -0.56 -23.46
CA ALA A 27 -36.17 -0.10 -23.50
C ALA A 27 -35.25 -1.27 -23.14
N SER A 28 -34.54 -1.80 -24.14
CA SER A 28 -33.48 -2.79 -23.93
C SER A 28 -32.34 -2.10 -23.22
N ALA A 29 -32.13 -2.38 -21.94
CA ALA A 29 -30.97 -1.88 -21.19
C ALA A 29 -29.70 -2.46 -21.83
N ALA A 30 -28.85 -1.62 -22.37
CA ALA A 30 -27.53 -2.02 -22.84
C ALA A 30 -26.75 -2.66 -21.68
N PRO A 31 -26.02 -3.77 -21.91
CA PRO A 31 -25.21 -4.37 -20.86
C PRO A 31 -24.18 -3.35 -20.36
N VAL A 32 -24.23 -3.01 -19.07
CA VAL A 32 -23.21 -2.22 -18.41
C VAL A 32 -21.92 -3.02 -18.50
N PRO A 33 -20.82 -2.47 -19.07
CA PRO A 33 -19.56 -3.21 -19.10
C PRO A 33 -19.18 -3.55 -17.66
N ALA A 34 -18.92 -4.84 -17.40
CA ALA A 34 -18.44 -5.30 -16.10
C ALA A 34 -17.16 -4.52 -15.79
N ALA A 35 -17.14 -3.77 -14.70
CA ALA A 35 -15.93 -3.12 -14.22
C ALA A 35 -14.87 -4.22 -14.06
N SER A 36 -13.77 -4.09 -14.80
CA SER A 36 -12.63 -4.99 -14.65
C SER A 36 -12.22 -4.96 -13.19
N ALA A 37 -12.26 -6.12 -12.52
CA ALA A 37 -11.81 -6.20 -11.13
C ALA A 37 -10.35 -5.71 -11.09
N ALA A 38 -10.11 -4.64 -10.34
CA ALA A 38 -8.76 -4.10 -10.20
C ALA A 38 -7.85 -5.22 -9.64
N THR A 39 -6.76 -5.49 -10.33
CA THR A 39 -5.75 -6.46 -9.86
C THR A 39 -5.26 -6.02 -8.50
N ALA A 40 -5.28 -6.92 -7.52
CA ALA A 40 -4.74 -6.63 -6.20
C ALA A 40 -3.26 -6.21 -6.33
N ALA A 41 -2.90 -5.14 -5.63
CA ALA A 41 -1.57 -4.55 -5.75
C ALA A 41 -0.80 -4.65 -4.43
N VAL A 42 0.52 -4.82 -4.52
CA VAL A 42 1.46 -4.64 -3.40
C VAL A 42 2.27 -3.38 -3.67
N ARG A 43 2.20 -2.42 -2.77
CA ARG A 43 2.85 -1.11 -2.85
C ARG A 43 3.85 -0.90 -1.72
N GLY A 44 4.68 0.09 -1.83
CA GLY A 44 5.38 0.64 -0.65
C GLY A 44 4.39 1.04 0.44
N GLY A 45 4.71 0.77 1.71
CA GLY A 45 3.80 0.97 2.84
C GLY A 45 2.90 -0.24 3.14
N ASP A 46 2.72 -1.18 2.21
CA ASP A 46 1.95 -2.39 2.46
C ASP A 46 2.73 -3.41 3.28
N VAL A 47 2.01 -4.26 4.01
CA VAL A 47 2.59 -5.29 4.87
C VAL A 47 2.72 -6.61 4.11
N LEU A 48 3.90 -7.20 4.17
CA LEU A 48 4.12 -8.60 3.82
C LEU A 48 4.16 -9.47 5.08
N TYR A 49 3.65 -10.67 4.97
CA TYR A 49 3.59 -11.67 6.02
C TYR A 49 4.55 -12.81 5.70
N GLY A 50 5.54 -13.03 6.56
CA GLY A 50 6.47 -14.14 6.41
C GLY A 50 5.81 -15.48 6.69
N GLY A 51 6.30 -16.53 6.05
CA GLY A 51 5.86 -17.90 6.31
C GLY A 51 6.02 -18.33 7.78
N ASP A 52 6.94 -17.71 8.49
CA ASP A 52 7.19 -17.88 9.92
C ASP A 52 6.31 -17.02 10.85
N GLY A 53 5.39 -16.21 10.28
CA GLY A 53 4.48 -15.33 11.00
C GLY A 53 4.99 -13.91 11.24
N ARG A 54 6.23 -13.57 10.86
CA ARG A 54 6.73 -12.20 10.91
C ARG A 54 5.96 -11.28 9.97
N ARG A 55 6.07 -10.00 10.23
CA ARG A 55 5.49 -8.94 9.38
C ARG A 55 6.58 -7.93 9.06
N CYS A 56 6.64 -7.51 7.82
CA CYS A 56 7.55 -6.46 7.37
C CYS A 56 6.81 -5.53 6.41
N THR A 57 7.11 -4.25 6.49
CA THR A 57 6.56 -3.27 5.54
C THR A 57 7.43 -3.25 4.29
N VAL A 58 6.81 -3.18 3.11
CA VAL A 58 7.52 -2.92 1.85
C VAL A 58 7.91 -1.44 1.82
N ALA A 59 9.18 -1.14 1.56
CA ALA A 59 9.59 0.23 1.33
C ALA A 59 9.20 0.68 -0.08
N PHE A 60 9.77 0.05 -1.08
CA PHE A 60 9.56 0.40 -2.48
C PHE A 60 9.53 -0.85 -3.34
N ASN A 61 8.80 -0.76 -4.43
CA ASN A 61 8.91 -1.72 -5.52
C ASN A 61 10.02 -1.29 -6.47
N ALA A 62 10.81 -2.26 -6.91
CA ALA A 62 11.93 -2.08 -7.82
C ALA A 62 11.93 -3.20 -8.85
N ARG A 63 12.71 -3.06 -9.92
CA ARG A 63 12.82 -4.07 -10.97
C ARG A 63 14.26 -4.29 -11.40
N ARG A 64 14.54 -5.50 -11.88
CA ARG A 64 15.75 -5.89 -12.56
C ARG A 64 15.44 -7.00 -13.56
N ASP A 65 15.91 -6.86 -14.79
CA ASP A 65 15.77 -7.87 -15.86
C ASP A 65 14.33 -8.37 -16.04
N GLY A 66 13.37 -7.45 -16.00
CA GLY A 66 11.94 -7.76 -16.12
C GLY A 66 11.28 -8.37 -14.88
N ALA A 67 12.03 -8.67 -13.82
CA ALA A 67 11.51 -9.20 -12.57
C ALA A 67 11.25 -8.07 -11.55
N TYR A 68 10.13 -8.17 -10.84
CA TYR A 68 9.75 -7.25 -9.78
C TYR A 68 10.28 -7.69 -8.42
N HIS A 69 10.64 -6.70 -7.60
CA HIS A 69 11.20 -6.90 -6.27
C HIS A 69 10.61 -5.89 -5.28
N GLY A 70 10.46 -6.29 -4.03
CA GLY A 70 10.14 -5.40 -2.91
C GLY A 70 11.36 -5.20 -2.02
N LEU A 71 11.61 -3.96 -1.61
CA LEU A 71 12.63 -3.61 -0.63
C LEU A 71 12.03 -3.61 0.76
N VAL A 72 12.70 -4.21 1.72
CA VAL A 72 12.29 -4.34 3.13
C VAL A 72 13.49 -4.12 4.06
N ALA A 73 13.28 -4.07 5.37
CA ALA A 73 14.39 -4.08 6.33
C ALA A 73 15.01 -5.48 6.43
N GLY A 74 16.33 -5.55 6.64
CA GLY A 74 17.07 -6.80 6.69
C GLY A 74 16.72 -7.67 7.90
N HIS A 75 16.59 -7.06 9.07
CA HIS A 75 16.19 -7.77 10.30
C HIS A 75 14.78 -8.36 10.20
N CYS A 76 13.90 -7.79 9.37
CA CYS A 76 12.61 -8.37 9.06
C CYS A 76 12.73 -9.61 8.16
N ALA A 77 13.63 -9.55 7.15
CA ALA A 77 13.73 -10.58 6.11
C ALA A 77 14.57 -11.78 6.55
N GLY A 78 15.44 -11.61 7.55
CA GLY A 78 16.36 -12.65 8.00
C GLY A 78 15.64 -13.92 8.43
N GLY A 79 15.91 -15.04 7.73
CA GLY A 79 15.33 -16.36 8.01
C GLY A 79 13.93 -16.58 7.39
N VAL A 80 13.32 -15.57 6.78
CA VAL A 80 12.04 -15.71 6.06
C VAL A 80 12.32 -16.15 4.63
N SER A 81 11.77 -17.27 4.21
CA SER A 81 11.92 -17.77 2.84
C SER A 81 10.79 -17.31 1.93
N THR A 82 9.54 -17.34 2.40
CA THR A 82 8.34 -17.05 1.60
C THR A 82 7.52 -15.93 2.21
N TRP A 83 6.98 -15.07 1.35
CA TRP A 83 6.18 -13.91 1.71
C TRP A 83 4.77 -13.97 1.12
N TYR A 84 3.80 -13.44 1.87
CA TYR A 84 2.38 -13.41 1.53
C TYR A 84 1.83 -11.99 1.64
N ALA A 85 0.81 -11.68 0.84
CA ALA A 85 0.13 -10.39 0.85
C ALA A 85 -0.93 -10.27 1.97
N ASP A 86 -1.32 -11.38 2.59
CA ASP A 86 -2.40 -11.47 3.57
C ASP A 86 -1.96 -12.15 4.87
N ALA A 87 -2.60 -11.78 5.97
CA ALA A 87 -2.31 -12.32 7.30
C ALA A 87 -2.62 -13.82 7.42
N ALA A 88 -3.58 -14.32 6.64
CA ALA A 88 -3.92 -15.75 6.58
C ALA A 88 -2.89 -16.56 5.80
N ARG A 89 -1.96 -15.89 5.10
CA ARG A 89 -0.90 -16.50 4.27
C ARG A 89 -1.47 -17.40 3.17
N THR A 90 -2.54 -16.93 2.51
CA THR A 90 -3.20 -17.62 1.41
C THR A 90 -2.79 -17.08 0.04
N VAL A 91 -2.29 -15.83 -0.02
CA VAL A 91 -1.87 -15.17 -1.25
C VAL A 91 -0.35 -15.03 -1.26
N PRO A 92 0.40 -15.99 -1.84
CA PRO A 92 1.85 -15.90 -1.92
C PRO A 92 2.25 -14.72 -2.81
N VAL A 93 3.30 -14.00 -2.42
CA VAL A 93 3.86 -12.86 -3.16
C VAL A 93 5.19 -13.24 -3.82
N GLY A 94 6.08 -13.86 -3.05
CA GLY A 94 7.43 -14.17 -3.53
C GLY A 94 8.33 -14.70 -2.44
N THR A 95 9.62 -14.65 -2.69
CA THR A 95 10.66 -15.23 -1.81
C THR A 95 11.75 -14.20 -1.50
N THR A 96 12.41 -14.33 -0.34
CA THR A 96 13.59 -13.53 -0.02
C THR A 96 14.70 -13.84 -1.02
N ALA A 97 15.27 -12.80 -1.63
CA ALA A 97 16.28 -12.90 -2.70
C ALA A 97 17.63 -12.28 -2.31
N GLY A 98 17.74 -11.66 -1.15
CA GLY A 98 18.98 -11.08 -0.67
C GLY A 98 18.76 -10.13 0.52
N GLY A 99 19.88 -9.62 1.03
CA GLY A 99 19.90 -8.71 2.16
C GLY A 99 20.71 -9.24 3.34
N GLY A 100 20.74 -8.49 4.42
CA GLY A 100 21.50 -8.86 5.61
C GLY A 100 21.17 -7.97 6.82
N PHE A 101 21.46 -8.53 7.99
CA PHE A 101 21.46 -7.88 9.28
C PHE A 101 22.39 -8.68 10.22
N PRO A 102 23.24 -8.07 11.04
CA PRO A 102 23.53 -6.64 11.13
C PRO A 102 24.39 -6.12 9.96
N GLY A 103 24.92 -4.92 10.08
CA GLY A 103 25.72 -4.25 9.06
C GLY A 103 24.89 -3.27 8.24
N ASP A 104 24.27 -3.76 7.17
CA ASP A 104 23.52 -2.91 6.24
C ASP A 104 22.02 -2.79 6.51
N ASP A 105 21.42 -3.77 7.14
CA ASP A 105 20.00 -3.85 7.49
C ASP A 105 19.05 -3.52 6.31
N HIS A 106 19.15 -4.30 5.25
CA HIS A 106 18.21 -4.28 4.13
C HIS A 106 17.86 -5.70 3.70
N GLY A 107 16.70 -5.86 3.08
CA GLY A 107 16.23 -7.11 2.49
C GLY A 107 15.58 -6.88 1.15
N VAL A 108 15.63 -7.88 0.29
CA VAL A 108 15.01 -7.89 -1.03
C VAL A 108 14.12 -9.12 -1.16
N VAL A 109 12.86 -8.90 -1.52
CA VAL A 109 11.89 -9.94 -1.84
C VAL A 109 11.69 -9.97 -3.35
N ARG A 110 12.00 -11.09 -4.01
CA ARG A 110 11.67 -11.30 -5.41
C ARG A 110 10.20 -11.69 -5.51
N TYR A 111 9.42 -10.94 -6.26
CA TYR A 111 8.02 -11.23 -6.52
C TYR A 111 7.88 -12.28 -7.61
N THR A 112 7.06 -13.29 -7.36
CA THR A 112 6.82 -14.43 -8.28
C THR A 112 5.34 -14.57 -8.65
N ASN A 113 4.44 -13.90 -7.94
CA ASN A 113 3.01 -13.98 -8.19
C ASN A 113 2.59 -12.99 -9.29
N THR A 114 2.31 -13.51 -10.48
CA THR A 114 1.89 -12.70 -11.64
C THR A 114 0.42 -12.28 -11.61
N SER A 115 -0.37 -12.76 -10.64
CA SER A 115 -1.76 -12.33 -10.43
C SER A 115 -1.86 -11.05 -9.62
N LEU A 116 -0.75 -10.58 -9.05
CA LEU A 116 -0.65 -9.32 -8.33
C LEU A 116 0.02 -8.26 -9.22
N SER A 117 -0.28 -7.00 -8.96
CA SER A 117 0.46 -5.87 -9.54
C SER A 117 1.42 -5.27 -8.51
N TYR A 118 2.51 -4.67 -8.99
CA TYR A 118 3.58 -4.12 -8.17
C TYR A 118 3.92 -2.69 -8.62
N PRO A 119 2.99 -1.73 -8.49
CA PRO A 119 3.22 -0.37 -9.00
C PRO A 119 4.34 0.34 -8.25
N GLY A 120 5.00 1.31 -8.90
CA GLY A 120 6.04 2.17 -8.34
C GLY A 120 5.51 3.23 -7.37
N GLU A 121 4.58 2.85 -6.49
CA GLU A 121 3.82 3.73 -5.63
C GLU A 121 4.04 3.40 -4.15
N VAL A 122 3.80 4.40 -3.30
CA VAL A 122 3.69 4.25 -1.84
C VAL A 122 2.24 4.51 -1.43
N SER A 123 1.65 3.58 -0.70
CA SER A 123 0.35 3.73 -0.05
C SER A 123 0.48 4.68 1.14
N LEU A 124 -0.34 5.73 1.17
CA LEU A 124 -0.36 6.72 2.25
C LEU A 124 -1.52 6.50 3.23
N GLY A 125 -2.25 5.39 3.06
CA GLY A 125 -3.46 5.10 3.81
C GLY A 125 -4.71 5.79 3.23
N GLY A 126 -5.89 5.28 3.60
CA GLY A 126 -7.17 5.85 3.13
C GLY A 126 -7.39 5.82 1.61
N GLY A 127 -6.68 4.97 0.88
CA GLY A 127 -6.74 4.89 -0.58
C GLY A 127 -5.84 5.89 -1.32
N ALA A 128 -5.17 6.80 -0.60
CA ALA A 128 -4.21 7.72 -1.20
C ALA A 128 -2.89 7.02 -1.53
N VAL A 129 -2.29 7.38 -2.65
CA VAL A 129 -1.00 6.86 -3.10
C VAL A 129 -0.05 8.00 -3.45
N ARG A 130 1.24 7.71 -3.41
CA ARG A 130 2.33 8.58 -3.87
C ARG A 130 3.14 7.84 -4.92
N ASP A 131 3.18 8.38 -6.10
CA ASP A 131 4.05 7.90 -7.17
C ASP A 131 5.53 8.18 -6.82
N ILE A 132 6.40 7.21 -7.03
CA ILE A 132 7.83 7.29 -6.75
C ILE A 132 8.59 7.13 -8.07
N THR A 133 9.11 8.23 -8.56
CA THR A 133 9.71 8.31 -9.90
C THR A 133 11.23 8.22 -9.91
N GLY A 134 11.87 8.16 -8.73
CA GLY A 134 13.32 8.08 -8.65
C GLY A 134 13.84 7.97 -7.22
N ALA A 135 15.16 7.90 -7.08
CA ALA A 135 15.84 7.81 -5.79
C ALA A 135 16.98 8.83 -5.70
N ALA A 136 17.27 9.30 -4.49
CA ALA A 136 18.37 10.20 -4.21
C ALA A 136 19.03 9.92 -2.86
N SER A 137 20.29 10.31 -2.70
CA SER A 137 20.96 10.34 -1.39
C SER A 137 20.31 11.37 -0.49
N PRO A 138 20.04 11.04 0.79
CA PRO A 138 19.52 11.99 1.76
C PRO A 138 20.55 13.09 2.08
N ARG A 139 20.06 14.29 2.41
CA ARG A 139 20.90 15.44 2.80
C ARG A 139 20.37 16.04 4.09
N VAL A 140 21.28 16.45 4.98
CA VAL A 140 20.91 17.17 6.21
C VAL A 140 20.13 18.44 5.85
N GLY A 141 19.03 18.68 6.56
CA GLY A 141 18.10 19.78 6.28
C GLY A 141 17.01 19.46 5.27
N GLN A 142 17.09 18.32 4.56
CA GLN A 142 16.07 17.90 3.60
C GLN A 142 14.78 17.45 4.32
N SER A 143 13.62 17.86 3.80
CA SER A 143 12.34 17.32 4.24
C SER A 143 12.23 15.85 3.88
N VAL A 144 11.72 15.04 4.79
CA VAL A 144 11.47 13.62 4.60
C VAL A 144 10.14 13.23 5.24
N CYS A 145 9.34 12.49 4.50
CA CYS A 145 8.18 11.77 5.04
C CYS A 145 8.46 10.27 4.99
N HIS A 146 7.84 9.52 5.87
CA HIS A 146 7.83 8.06 5.80
C HIS A 146 6.44 7.51 6.09
N MET A 147 6.18 6.29 5.63
CA MET A 147 4.97 5.55 5.93
C MET A 147 5.31 4.33 6.77
N GLY A 148 4.87 4.35 8.02
CA GLY A 148 4.97 3.23 8.94
C GLY A 148 3.66 2.46 9.04
N ARG A 149 3.73 1.18 9.28
CA ARG A 149 2.54 0.33 9.47
C ARG A 149 1.72 0.71 10.71
N VAL A 150 2.38 1.14 11.78
CA VAL A 150 1.78 1.50 13.07
C VAL A 150 1.69 3.02 13.21
N GLY A 151 2.79 3.72 12.96
CA GLY A 151 2.88 5.17 13.08
C GLY A 151 2.15 5.93 11.97
N GLY A 152 1.85 5.29 10.84
CA GLY A 152 1.25 5.94 9.67
C GLY A 152 2.22 6.90 8.97
N LEU A 153 1.67 7.88 8.25
CA LEU A 153 2.44 8.92 7.58
C LEU A 153 3.00 9.92 8.60
N ARG A 154 4.33 10.04 8.64
CA ARG A 154 5.05 11.00 9.46
C ARG A 154 6.05 11.76 8.62
N CYS A 155 6.18 13.05 8.89
CA CYS A 155 7.14 13.89 8.18
C CYS A 155 8.03 14.64 9.16
N GLY A 156 9.23 14.97 8.71
CA GLY A 156 10.23 15.71 9.48
C GLY A 156 11.36 16.16 8.57
N THR A 157 12.52 16.35 9.18
CA THR A 157 13.73 16.81 8.50
C THR A 157 14.87 15.83 8.77
N VAL A 158 15.68 15.57 7.76
CA VAL A 158 16.93 14.80 7.90
C VAL A 158 17.91 15.58 8.80
N THR A 159 18.29 14.99 9.93
CA THR A 159 19.14 15.64 10.94
C THR A 159 20.59 15.18 10.92
N ALA A 160 20.87 14.00 10.34
CA ALA A 160 22.21 13.48 10.17
C ALA A 160 22.25 12.43 9.05
N VAL A 161 23.41 12.25 8.45
CA VAL A 161 23.76 11.18 7.50
C VAL A 161 24.98 10.42 8.00
N ASN A 162 25.24 9.23 7.46
CA ASN A 162 26.34 8.34 7.83
C ASN A 162 26.37 8.03 9.34
N VAL A 163 25.21 7.69 9.90
CA VAL A 163 25.05 7.38 11.32
C VAL A 163 25.23 5.88 11.54
N THR A 164 25.88 5.51 12.62
CA THR A 164 25.95 4.12 13.11
C THR A 164 25.03 3.97 14.31
N VAL A 165 24.22 2.92 14.32
CA VAL A 165 23.34 2.58 15.45
C VAL A 165 23.63 1.16 15.91
N ASN A 166 23.80 0.98 17.22
CA ASN A 166 23.97 -0.32 17.83
C ASN A 166 22.62 -0.87 18.27
N TYR A 167 22.17 -1.93 17.61
CA TYR A 167 20.99 -2.70 17.99
C TYR A 167 21.41 -3.93 18.80
N GLY A 168 20.45 -4.58 19.49
CA GLY A 168 20.74 -5.80 20.26
C GLY A 168 21.33 -6.95 19.43
N GLY A 169 21.15 -6.93 18.12
CA GLY A 169 21.70 -7.92 17.17
C GLY A 169 23.00 -7.49 16.48
N GLY A 170 23.50 -6.29 16.74
CA GLY A 170 24.74 -5.75 16.17
C GLY A 170 24.62 -4.33 15.63
N ALA A 171 25.76 -3.78 15.19
CA ALA A 171 25.82 -2.43 14.64
C ALA A 171 25.30 -2.37 13.21
N VAL A 172 24.58 -1.29 12.89
CA VAL A 172 24.16 -0.94 11.52
C VAL A 172 24.78 0.40 11.16
N HIS A 173 25.47 0.45 10.03
CA HIS A 173 26.28 1.57 9.61
C HIS A 173 25.66 2.33 8.44
N GLY A 174 26.13 3.55 8.17
CA GLY A 174 25.75 4.31 6.98
C GLY A 174 24.29 4.79 6.95
N LEU A 175 23.61 4.82 8.08
CA LEU A 175 22.21 5.25 8.16
C LEU A 175 22.08 6.76 8.04
N PHE A 176 20.91 7.24 7.65
CA PHE A 176 20.52 8.61 7.92
C PHE A 176 19.43 8.68 9.00
N ARG A 177 19.30 9.83 9.62
CA ARG A 177 18.40 10.07 10.74
C ARG A 177 17.52 11.28 10.47
N SER A 178 16.24 11.20 10.89
CA SER A 178 15.32 12.33 10.91
C SER A 178 14.72 12.55 12.30
N ASN A 179 14.10 13.70 12.50
CA ASN A 179 13.28 14.02 13.66
C ASN A 179 11.79 13.61 13.47
N ALA A 180 11.44 12.93 12.40
CA ALA A 180 10.16 12.26 12.30
C ALA A 180 10.13 11.08 13.27
N CYS A 181 9.03 10.94 14.02
CA CYS A 181 8.83 9.82 14.95
C CYS A 181 8.43 8.54 14.21
N SER A 182 8.77 7.39 14.75
CA SER A 182 8.29 6.08 14.32
C SER A 182 7.89 5.22 15.52
N GLU A 183 7.08 4.20 15.27
CA GLU A 183 6.60 3.26 16.27
C GLU A 183 7.20 1.86 16.04
N PRO A 184 7.29 1.04 17.10
CA PRO A 184 7.64 -0.37 16.95
C PRO A 184 6.71 -1.06 15.92
N GLY A 185 7.31 -1.64 14.88
CA GLY A 185 6.60 -2.27 13.78
C GLY A 185 6.54 -1.44 12.49
N ASP A 186 7.12 -0.23 12.46
CA ASP A 186 7.24 0.60 11.25
C ASP A 186 8.44 0.20 10.36
N ALA A 187 9.30 -0.67 10.86
CA ALA A 187 10.47 -1.16 10.13
C ALA A 187 10.10 -1.69 8.74
N GLY A 188 10.94 -1.40 7.77
CA GLY A 188 10.71 -1.69 6.37
C GLY A 188 9.97 -0.58 5.61
N GLY A 189 9.29 0.33 6.30
CA GLY A 189 8.50 1.39 5.68
C GLY A 189 9.32 2.34 4.77
N PRO A 190 8.70 2.90 3.72
CA PRO A 190 9.34 3.82 2.78
C PRO A 190 9.57 5.19 3.38
N ALA A 191 10.74 5.77 3.14
CA ALA A 191 11.05 7.17 3.41
C ALA A 191 11.32 7.91 2.09
N PHE A 192 10.64 9.04 1.87
CA PHE A 192 10.62 9.76 0.61
C PHE A 192 10.50 11.27 0.81
N SER A 193 10.83 12.03 -0.24
CA SER A 193 10.62 13.47 -0.35
C SER A 193 9.94 13.76 -1.69
N GLY A 194 8.68 14.22 -1.66
CA GLY A 194 7.88 14.33 -2.88
C GLY A 194 7.72 12.98 -3.56
N THR A 195 8.23 12.83 -4.78
CA THR A 195 8.23 11.58 -5.58
C THR A 195 9.59 10.86 -5.54
N THR A 196 10.52 11.30 -4.71
CA THR A 196 11.88 10.77 -4.63
C THR A 196 12.02 9.85 -3.42
N ALA A 197 12.36 8.59 -3.63
CA ALA A 197 12.73 7.65 -2.58
C ALA A 197 14.07 8.04 -1.93
N LEU A 198 14.13 8.00 -0.60
CA LEU A 198 15.32 8.31 0.18
C LEU A 198 15.85 7.11 0.96
N GLY A 199 14.96 6.31 1.55
CA GLY A 199 15.42 5.21 2.40
C GLY A 199 14.32 4.26 2.88
N VAL A 200 14.76 3.29 3.66
CA VAL A 200 13.96 2.24 4.29
C VAL A 200 14.06 2.40 5.80
N ILE A 201 12.95 2.44 6.52
CA ILE A 201 12.96 2.50 8.00
C ILE A 201 13.63 1.24 8.55
N VAL A 202 14.67 1.43 9.37
CA VAL A 202 15.33 0.33 10.08
C VAL A 202 15.06 0.36 11.59
N GLY A 203 14.67 1.49 12.14
CA GLY A 203 14.31 1.62 13.55
C GLY A 203 14.19 3.06 14.01
N GLY A 204 13.99 3.26 15.31
CA GLY A 204 13.86 4.58 15.89
C GLY A 204 14.20 4.61 17.38
N SER A 205 14.15 5.80 17.96
CA SER A 205 14.16 6.03 19.39
C SER A 205 13.06 7.01 19.78
N GLY A 206 12.49 6.86 20.98
CA GLY A 206 11.28 7.58 21.37
C GLY A 206 10.03 6.96 20.73
N ASN A 207 8.99 7.75 20.61
CA ASN A 207 7.70 7.36 20.01
C ASN A 207 6.95 8.58 19.49
N CYS A 208 5.80 8.38 18.84
CA CYS A 208 5.05 9.50 18.27
C CYS A 208 4.19 10.27 19.27
N ALA A 209 4.04 9.79 20.51
CA ALA A 209 3.32 10.49 21.56
C ALA A 209 4.17 11.58 22.23
N TYR A 210 5.47 11.33 22.37
CA TYR A 210 6.39 12.22 23.09
C TYR A 210 7.53 12.78 22.21
N GLY A 211 7.51 12.47 20.92
CA GLY A 211 8.57 12.78 19.99
C GLY A 211 9.57 11.64 19.85
N GLY A 212 10.21 11.58 18.72
CA GLY A 212 11.13 10.50 18.40
C GLY A 212 12.07 10.82 17.25
N THR A 213 12.93 9.87 17.00
CA THR A 213 13.92 9.91 15.94
C THR A 213 13.83 8.63 15.15
N THR A 214 13.85 8.70 13.83
CA THR A 214 13.84 7.53 12.97
C THR A 214 15.15 7.42 12.21
N TYR A 215 15.64 6.19 12.08
CA TYR A 215 16.84 5.82 11.33
C TYR A 215 16.45 5.03 10.09
N TYR A 216 17.13 5.30 8.98
CA TYR A 216 16.81 4.74 7.68
C TYR A 216 18.06 4.25 6.98
N ARG A 217 17.96 3.13 6.25
CA ARG A 217 18.95 2.70 5.26
C ARG A 217 18.76 3.53 3.99
N PRO A 218 19.79 4.23 3.47
CA PRO A 218 19.68 4.92 2.18
C PRO A 218 19.31 3.95 1.05
N VAL A 219 18.23 4.26 0.32
CA VAL A 219 17.70 3.35 -0.71
C VAL A 219 18.66 3.17 -1.89
N ILE A 220 19.45 4.21 -2.24
CA ILE A 220 20.42 4.15 -3.33
C ILE A 220 21.42 3.02 -3.11
N GLU A 221 21.88 2.81 -1.88
CA GLU A 221 22.84 1.75 -1.55
C GLU A 221 22.23 0.37 -1.78
N VAL A 222 20.95 0.17 -1.39
CA VAL A 222 20.20 -1.07 -1.61
C VAL A 222 20.02 -1.35 -3.11
N LEU A 223 19.62 -0.31 -3.87
CA LEU A 223 19.43 -0.42 -5.31
C LEU A 223 20.75 -0.81 -6.00
N ALA A 224 21.86 -0.15 -5.65
CA ALA A 224 23.17 -0.42 -6.22
C ALA A 224 23.68 -1.83 -5.87
N ALA A 225 23.53 -2.26 -4.62
CA ALA A 225 23.98 -3.57 -4.16
C ALA A 225 23.29 -4.75 -4.89
N HIS A 226 22.07 -4.54 -5.36
CA HIS A 226 21.27 -5.58 -6.03
C HIS A 226 21.02 -5.32 -7.52
N GLY A 227 21.58 -4.26 -8.11
CA GLY A 227 21.34 -3.89 -9.51
C GLY A 227 19.88 -3.61 -9.83
N LEU A 228 19.16 -3.03 -8.86
CA LEU A 228 17.73 -2.72 -8.94
C LEU A 228 17.49 -1.26 -9.36
N THR A 229 16.36 -1.01 -10.03
CA THR A 229 15.91 0.34 -10.40
C THR A 229 14.47 0.55 -9.96
N LEU A 230 14.14 1.75 -9.48
CA LEU A 230 12.76 2.20 -9.31
C LEU A 230 12.12 2.52 -10.67
N TYR A 231 10.79 2.59 -10.74
CA TYR A 231 10.04 2.82 -11.98
C TYR A 231 8.70 3.48 -11.69
#